data_cfeb5ea082a1469a49d87c653d21d3d7
#
_entry.id   cfeb5ea082a1469a49d87c653d21d3d7
#
_cell.length_a   1.000
_cell.length_b   1.000
_cell.length_c   1.000
_cell.angle_alpha   90.00
_cell.angle_beta   90.00
_cell.angle_gamma   90.00
#
_symmetry.space_group_name_H-M   'P 1'
#
loop_
_entity.id
_entity.type
_entity.pdbx_description
1 polymer ?
#
loop_
_entity_poly.entity_id
_entity_poly.type
_entity_poly.pdbx_seq_one_letter_code
_entity_poly.pdbx_strand_id
1 'polypeptide(L)' 'MDRSEKALRKFGRRLTELREQKELTIRELAKRSGLDARQIGRIEAGKVNILFSTILALARGLGITPEELLESL' A
#
# COMPACT_ATOMS: atom_id res chain seq x y z
N MET A 1 -14.68 -16.90 6.09
CA MET A 1 -13.68 -15.99 5.55
C MET A 1 -12.98 -15.22 6.65
N ASP A 2 -11.66 -15.17 6.58
CA ASP A 2 -10.84 -14.49 7.55
C ASP A 2 -11.03 -12.97 7.42
N ARG A 3 -11.18 -12.28 8.56
CA ARG A 3 -11.30 -10.82 8.59
C ARG A 3 -10.06 -10.13 8.04
N SER A 4 -8.88 -10.73 8.28
CA SER A 4 -7.63 -10.15 7.81
C SER A 4 -7.53 -10.18 6.28
N GLU A 5 -8.11 -11.19 5.62
CA GLU A 5 -8.14 -11.21 4.16
C GLU A 5 -8.96 -10.04 3.61
N LYS A 6 -10.10 -9.76 4.23
CA LYS A 6 -10.94 -8.63 3.82
C LYS A 6 -10.22 -7.30 4.04
N ALA A 7 -9.56 -7.15 5.19
CA ALA A 7 -8.81 -5.95 5.50
C ALA A 7 -7.64 -5.76 4.52
N LEU A 8 -6.96 -6.85 4.16
CA LEU A 8 -5.86 -6.78 3.21
C LEU A 8 -6.33 -6.32 1.83
N ARG A 9 -7.49 -6.81 1.39
CA ARG A 9 -8.05 -6.36 0.11
C ARG A 9 -8.45 -4.90 0.15
N LYS A 10 -9.04 -4.45 1.25
CA LYS A 10 -9.41 -3.04 1.43
C LYS A 10 -8.17 -2.16 1.41
N PHE A 11 -7.14 -2.56 2.13
CA PHE A 11 -5.89 -1.82 2.16
C PHE A 11 -5.26 -1.77 0.77
N GLY A 12 -5.26 -2.89 0.06
CA GLY A 12 -4.70 -2.96 -1.30
C GLY A 12 -5.39 -1.99 -2.24
N ARG A 13 -6.73 -1.94 -2.19
CA ARG A 13 -7.49 -0.98 -3.02
C ARG A 13 -7.18 0.45 -2.64
N ARG A 14 -7.10 0.74 -1.36
CA ARG A 14 -6.77 2.09 -0.88
C ARG A 14 -5.40 2.51 -1.39
N LEU A 15 -4.42 1.61 -1.28
CA LEU A 15 -3.07 1.88 -1.76
C LEU A 15 -3.07 2.17 -3.26
N THR A 16 -3.78 1.36 -4.03
CA THR A 16 -3.88 1.56 -5.47
C THR A 16 -4.48 2.93 -5.79
N GLU A 17 -5.58 3.29 -5.13
CA GLU A 17 -6.24 4.58 -5.34
C GLU A 17 -5.32 5.75 -5.03
N LEU A 18 -4.62 5.69 -3.89
CA LEU A 18 -3.72 6.77 -3.49
C LEU A 18 -2.54 6.90 -4.45
N ARG A 19 -2.01 5.75 -4.88
CA ARG A 19 -0.91 5.75 -5.84
C ARG A 19 -1.35 6.40 -7.16
N GLU A 20 -2.52 6.02 -7.65
CA GLU A 20 -3.04 6.56 -8.91
C GLU A 20 -3.38 8.04 -8.80
N GLN A 21 -3.90 8.47 -7.66
CA GLN A 21 -4.17 9.90 -7.42
C GLN A 21 -2.89 10.72 -7.47
N LYS A 22 -1.78 10.13 -7.07
CA LYS A 22 -0.47 10.79 -7.13
C LYS A 22 0.20 10.61 -8.50
N GLU A 23 -0.48 9.95 -9.44
CA GLU A 23 0.02 9.69 -10.78
C GLU A 23 1.34 8.93 -10.77
N LEU A 24 1.47 7.97 -9.84
CA LEU A 24 2.66 7.15 -9.70
C LEU A 24 2.41 5.75 -10.27
N THR A 25 3.41 5.22 -10.98
CA THR A 25 3.40 3.80 -11.32
C THR A 25 3.85 3.02 -10.09
N ILE A 26 3.64 1.70 -10.12
CA ILE A 26 4.13 0.84 -9.04
C ILE A 26 5.66 0.97 -8.91
N ARG A 27 6.36 1.04 -10.04
CA ARG A 27 7.82 1.21 -10.04
C ARG A 27 8.25 2.51 -9.38
N GLU A 28 7.52 3.58 -9.66
CA GLU A 28 7.85 4.88 -9.08
C GLU A 28 7.61 4.87 -7.56
N LEU A 29 6.51 4.25 -7.13
CA LEU A 29 6.25 4.12 -5.69
C LEU A 29 7.32 3.25 -5.04
N ALA A 30 7.74 2.17 -5.70
CA ALA A 30 8.81 1.32 -5.20
C ALA A 30 10.09 2.11 -4.96
N LYS A 31 10.47 2.94 -5.92
CA LYS A 31 11.64 3.81 -5.77
C LYS A 31 11.53 4.74 -4.59
N ARG A 32 10.36 5.38 -4.45
CA ARG A 32 10.14 6.38 -3.40
C ARG A 32 10.05 5.76 -2.01
N SER A 33 9.55 4.53 -1.92
CA SER A 33 9.36 3.85 -0.64
C SER A 33 10.54 2.96 -0.25
N GLY A 34 11.40 2.65 -1.19
CA GLY A 34 12.48 1.70 -0.96
C GLY A 34 12.04 0.26 -0.97
N LEU A 35 10.82 -0.01 -1.45
CA LEU A 35 10.27 -1.36 -1.50
C LEU A 35 10.40 -1.95 -2.90
N ASP A 36 10.25 -3.27 -3.00
CA ASP A 36 10.26 -3.99 -4.26
C ASP A 36 8.91 -3.77 -4.97
N ALA A 37 8.96 -3.49 -6.28
CA ALA A 37 7.76 -3.28 -7.07
C ALA A 37 6.84 -4.50 -7.06
N ARG A 38 7.40 -5.71 -7.09
CA ARG A 38 6.61 -6.94 -7.01
C ARG A 38 5.87 -7.04 -5.69
N GLN A 39 6.54 -6.66 -4.60
CA GLN A 39 5.91 -6.63 -3.28
C GLN A 39 4.72 -5.68 -3.26
N ILE A 40 4.88 -4.48 -3.82
CA ILE A 40 3.79 -3.50 -3.89
C ILE A 40 2.62 -4.06 -4.69
N GLY A 41 2.88 -4.69 -5.83
CA GLY A 41 1.82 -5.31 -6.63
C GLY A 41 1.02 -6.34 -5.86
N ARG A 42 1.70 -7.16 -5.05
CA ARG A 42 1.03 -8.18 -4.24
C ARG A 42 0.23 -7.57 -3.11
N ILE A 43 0.74 -6.49 -2.52
CA ILE A 43 0.00 -5.76 -1.49
C ILE A 43 -1.27 -5.16 -2.08
N GLU A 44 -1.18 -4.54 -3.26
CA GLU A 44 -2.34 -3.94 -3.91
C GLU A 44 -3.40 -5.00 -4.27
N ALA A 45 -2.95 -6.21 -4.55
CA ALA A 45 -3.85 -7.33 -4.86
C ALA A 45 -4.46 -7.96 -3.59
N GLY A 46 -4.03 -7.55 -2.42
CA GLY A 46 -4.53 -8.08 -1.16
C GLY A 46 -4.08 -9.50 -0.86
N LYS A 47 -2.93 -9.90 -1.38
CA LYS A 47 -2.48 -11.30 -1.31
C LYS A 47 -1.45 -11.59 -0.22
N VAL A 48 -0.98 -10.60 0.50
CA VAL A 48 0.09 -10.79 1.49
C VAL A 48 -0.21 -10.01 2.75
N ASN A 49 0.28 -10.51 3.87
CA ASN A 49 0.29 -9.76 5.12
C ASN A 49 1.31 -8.64 5.02
N ILE A 50 1.06 -7.56 5.74
CA ILE A 50 1.86 -6.36 5.64
C ILE A 50 2.49 -6.04 6.98
N LEU A 51 3.80 -5.87 6.98
CA LEU A 51 4.52 -5.44 8.18
C LEU A 51 4.24 -3.95 8.43
N PHE A 52 4.24 -3.58 9.70
CA PHE A 52 4.04 -2.18 10.07
C PHE A 52 5.09 -1.29 9.42
N SER A 53 6.36 -1.74 9.39
CA SER A 53 7.43 -0.99 8.73
C SER A 53 7.15 -0.77 7.25
N THR A 54 6.50 -1.70 6.59
CA THR A 54 6.10 -1.57 5.18
C THR A 54 5.03 -0.49 5.03
N ILE A 55 4.08 -0.44 5.95
CA ILE A 55 3.04 0.61 5.95
C ILE A 55 3.69 1.98 6.07
N LEU A 56 4.66 2.12 6.98
CA LEU A 56 5.38 3.39 7.16
C LEU A 56 6.14 3.78 5.90
N ALA A 57 6.77 2.80 5.24
CA ALA A 57 7.52 3.06 4.01
C ALA A 57 6.59 3.51 2.88
N LEU A 58 5.43 2.86 2.75
CA LEU A 58 4.46 3.24 1.71
C LEU A 58 3.91 4.63 1.94
N ALA A 59 3.57 4.97 3.18
CA ALA A 59 3.08 6.31 3.52
C ALA A 59 4.13 7.35 3.16
N ARG A 60 5.39 7.10 3.50
CA ARG A 60 6.48 8.01 3.17
C ARG A 60 6.64 8.15 1.66
N GLY A 61 6.58 7.04 0.93
CA GLY A 61 6.70 7.06 -0.53
C GLY A 61 5.56 7.82 -1.19
N LEU A 62 4.38 7.79 -0.61
CA LEU A 62 3.21 8.52 -1.12
C LEU A 62 3.19 9.96 -0.64
N GLY A 63 4.00 10.31 0.35
CA GLY A 63 4.00 11.66 0.91
C GLY A 63 2.78 11.94 1.77
N ILE A 64 2.25 10.92 2.44
CA ILE A 64 1.10 11.04 3.32
C ILE A 64 1.43 10.43 4.68
N THR A 65 0.54 10.65 5.65
CA THR A 65 0.71 10.04 6.97
C THR A 65 0.24 8.59 6.94
N PRO A 66 0.76 7.74 7.86
CA PRO A 66 0.24 6.38 7.98
C PRO A 66 -1.26 6.34 8.28
N GLU A 67 -1.75 7.33 9.05
CA GLU A 67 -3.16 7.43 9.37
C GLU A 67 -4.01 7.61 8.11
N GLU A 68 -3.56 8.46 7.19
CA GLU A 68 -4.25 8.67 5.92
C GLU A 68 -4.27 7.38 5.09
N LEU A 69 -3.15 6.66 5.10
CA LEU A 69 -3.05 5.41 4.34
C LEU A 69 -4.03 4.35 4.86
N LEU A 70 -4.25 4.33 6.18
CA LEU A 70 -5.11 3.34 6.83
C LEU A 70 -6.55 3.79 6.99
N GLU A 71 -6.92 4.95 6.44
CA GLU A 71 -8.20 5.60 6.70
C GLU A 71 -9.41 4.76 6.33
N SER A 72 -9.31 3.91 5.31
CA SER A 72 -10.43 3.11 4.85
C SER A 72 -10.64 1.82 5.65
N LEU A 73 -9.78 1.54 6.59
CA LEU A 73 -9.88 0.37 7.45
C LEU A 73 -10.60 0.71 8.75
#